data_3b3a13e4c704b81085e67aab0a4a418c
#
_entry.id   3b3a13e4c704b81085e67aab0a4a418c
#
_cell.length_a   1.000
_cell.length_b   1.000
_cell.length_c   1.000
_cell.angle_alpha   90.00
_cell.angle_beta   90.00
_cell.angle_gamma   90.00
#
_symmetry.space_group_name_H-M   'P 1'
#
loop_
_entity.id
_entity.type
_entity.pdbx_description
1 polymer ?
#
loop_
_entity_poly.entity_id
_entity_poly.type
_entity_poly.pdbx_seq_one_letter_code
_entity_poly.pdbx_strand_id
1 'polypeptide(L)'
;RDLRMSRGLGDVYKRQNVDGEKTFKVLAAYHQYFAVKKAIASTQKATVTDGKGGVFWHTQGSGKSLSMVFYAHYLQEALESPTIVVITDRNDLDDQLYGQFARCKDFLRQTPQHAQSRTHLKELLANRQANGIIFTTMQKFEESGEPLSERRNIIVMADEAHRSQYGLTEKVVVRQKEDGEVEAKTIIGTARIIRDSLPNATYIGFTGTPISSKDRSTREVFGDYIDIYDMTQAVEDGATRPVYYESRVIHLKLDEKTLHLIDDEYDLMAENADPYVIEKSKKELGQMEAILGADQTIRSLVDDILDHYE
;
A
#
# COMPACT_ATOMS: atom_id res chain seq x y z
N ARG A 1 15.39 -14.07 -25.12
CA ARG A 1 14.43 -12.98 -25.48
C ARG A 1 15.21 -11.70 -25.63
N ASP A 2 15.04 -11.05 -26.78
CA ASP A 2 15.93 -10.04 -27.30
C ASP A 2 15.89 -8.75 -26.45
N LEU A 3 16.98 -8.43 -25.76
CA LEU A 3 17.21 -7.18 -25.02
C LEU A 3 17.09 -5.90 -25.90
N ARG A 4 16.83 -6.07 -27.20
CA ARG A 4 16.68 -4.96 -28.14
C ARG A 4 15.37 -4.20 -28.05
N MET A 5 14.40 -4.69 -27.25
CA MET A 5 13.08 -4.05 -27.14
C MET A 5 12.99 -2.95 -26.08
N SER A 6 14.05 -2.68 -25.32
CA SER A 6 14.07 -1.60 -24.33
C SER A 6 14.46 -0.23 -24.88
N ARG A 7 14.65 -0.11 -26.22
CA ARG A 7 14.98 1.16 -26.87
C ARG A 7 13.79 2.10 -26.82
N GLY A 8 13.75 2.99 -25.87
CA GLY A 8 12.70 4.03 -25.79
C GLY A 8 12.27 4.43 -24.41
N LEU A 9 12.61 3.70 -23.36
CA LEU A 9 12.47 4.13 -21.96
C LEU A 9 13.82 4.54 -21.39
N GLY A 10 14.59 5.39 -22.11
CA GLY A 10 15.87 5.93 -21.65
C GLY A 10 16.72 4.88 -20.99
N ASP A 11 16.89 3.85 -21.63
CA ASP A 11 17.58 2.60 -21.47
C ASP A 11 18.44 2.42 -20.22
N VAL A 12 18.84 3.49 -19.56
CA VAL A 12 19.91 3.40 -18.58
C VAL A 12 19.70 4.39 -17.46
N TYR A 13 19.33 3.83 -16.34
CA TYR A 13 19.35 4.51 -15.07
C TYR A 13 20.68 4.25 -14.36
N LYS A 14 21.37 5.33 -13.96
CA LYS A 14 22.57 5.24 -13.14
C LYS A 14 22.19 5.28 -11.66
N ARG A 15 22.33 4.17 -10.95
CA ARG A 15 22.19 4.11 -9.50
C ARG A 15 23.54 4.41 -8.85
N GLN A 16 23.64 5.47 -8.07
CA GLN A 16 24.77 5.65 -7.15
C GLN A 16 24.54 4.77 -5.92
N ASN A 17 25.54 3.98 -5.55
CA ASN A 17 25.48 3.24 -4.31
C ASN A 17 25.71 4.21 -3.13
N VAL A 18 25.10 3.93 -1.98
CA VAL A 18 25.18 4.76 -0.77
C VAL A 18 26.62 4.96 -0.28
N ASP A 19 27.52 4.03 -0.64
CA ASP A 19 28.95 4.11 -0.30
C ASP A 19 29.79 4.95 -1.28
N GLY A 20 29.16 5.70 -2.16
CA GLY A 20 29.80 6.71 -3.03
C GLY A 20 30.62 6.17 -4.19
N GLU A 21 30.89 4.89 -4.29
CA GLU A 21 31.97 4.40 -5.17
C GLU A 21 31.54 3.66 -6.44
N LYS A 22 30.31 3.17 -6.57
CA LYS A 22 29.92 2.42 -7.77
C LYS A 22 28.60 2.85 -8.36
N THR A 23 28.67 3.41 -9.55
CA THR A 23 27.50 3.69 -10.39
C THR A 23 27.26 2.50 -11.30
N PHE A 24 26.07 1.92 -11.32
CA PHE A 24 25.70 0.88 -12.25
C PHE A 24 24.43 1.27 -13.01
N LYS A 25 24.33 0.71 -14.20
CA LYS A 25 23.19 0.94 -15.10
C LYS A 25 22.11 -0.09 -14.81
N VAL A 26 20.87 0.37 -14.70
CA VAL A 26 19.69 -0.50 -14.56
C VAL A 26 18.83 -0.35 -15.79
N LEU A 27 18.53 -1.47 -16.44
CA LEU A 27 17.61 -1.53 -17.58
C LEU A 27 16.24 -1.96 -17.08
N ALA A 28 15.19 -1.34 -17.62
CA ALA A 28 13.84 -1.77 -17.39
C ALA A 28 13.60 -3.18 -17.96
N ALA A 29 13.02 -4.08 -17.17
CA ALA A 29 12.54 -5.34 -17.69
C ALA A 29 11.36 -5.09 -18.66
N TYR A 30 11.06 -6.05 -19.53
CA TYR A 30 10.04 -5.86 -20.57
C TYR A 30 8.66 -5.52 -19.98
N HIS A 31 8.26 -6.19 -18.89
CA HIS A 31 7.00 -5.93 -18.20
C HIS A 31 6.96 -4.50 -17.64
N GLN A 32 8.07 -4.00 -17.07
CA GLN A 32 8.16 -2.62 -16.58
C GLN A 32 8.05 -1.63 -17.75
N TYR A 33 8.73 -1.90 -18.85
CA TYR A 33 8.71 -1.05 -20.05
C TYR A 33 7.29 -0.86 -20.60
N PHE A 34 6.59 -1.96 -20.88
CA PHE A 34 5.25 -1.88 -21.46
C PHE A 34 4.23 -1.31 -20.48
N ALA A 35 4.29 -1.70 -19.21
CA ALA A 35 3.39 -1.19 -18.20
C ALA A 35 3.55 0.32 -17.96
N VAL A 36 4.78 0.83 -17.90
CA VAL A 36 5.04 2.27 -17.77
C VAL A 36 4.51 3.05 -18.98
N LYS A 37 4.71 2.54 -20.21
CA LYS A 37 4.12 3.18 -21.40
C LYS A 37 2.60 3.26 -21.34
N LYS A 38 1.94 2.17 -20.95
CA LYS A 38 0.48 2.14 -20.78
C LYS A 38 0.03 3.12 -19.68
N ALA A 39 0.77 3.17 -18.57
CA ALA A 39 0.48 4.06 -17.45
C ALA A 39 0.58 5.55 -17.87
N ILE A 40 1.60 5.92 -18.61
CA ILE A 40 1.74 7.28 -19.14
C ILE A 40 0.56 7.64 -20.04
N ALA A 41 0.22 6.79 -21.01
CA ALA A 41 -0.90 7.03 -21.92
C ALA A 41 -2.24 7.13 -21.18
N SER A 42 -2.47 6.27 -20.18
CA SER A 42 -3.67 6.31 -19.35
C SER A 42 -3.73 7.60 -18.53
N THR A 43 -2.63 8.02 -17.92
CA THR A 43 -2.56 9.25 -17.13
C THR A 43 -2.76 10.50 -18.00
N GLN A 44 -2.14 10.57 -19.19
CA GLN A 44 -2.39 11.66 -20.13
C GLN A 44 -3.87 11.81 -20.47
N LYS A 45 -4.56 10.69 -20.72
CA LYS A 45 -6.01 10.69 -20.94
C LYS A 45 -6.77 11.15 -19.69
N ALA A 46 -6.39 10.66 -18.51
CA ALA A 46 -7.05 10.96 -17.26
C ALA A 46 -6.95 12.44 -16.85
N THR A 47 -5.86 13.13 -17.17
CA THR A 47 -5.68 14.57 -16.86
C THR A 47 -6.72 15.46 -17.56
N VAL A 48 -7.28 15.01 -18.66
CA VAL A 48 -8.30 15.75 -19.43
C VAL A 48 -9.70 15.17 -19.31
N THR A 49 -9.87 14.10 -18.52
CA THR A 49 -11.15 13.44 -18.29
C THR A 49 -11.56 13.48 -16.80
N ASP A 50 -11.52 12.35 -16.13
CA ASP A 50 -12.05 12.14 -14.77
C ASP A 50 -10.99 12.06 -13.67
N GLY A 51 -9.73 12.26 -14.02
CA GLY A 51 -8.62 12.18 -13.08
C GLY A 51 -8.30 10.76 -12.57
N LYS A 52 -8.79 9.72 -13.26
CA LYS A 52 -8.54 8.32 -12.90
C LYS A 52 -7.52 7.70 -13.85
N GLY A 53 -6.26 7.71 -13.41
CA GLY A 53 -5.13 7.21 -14.19
C GLY A 53 -5.08 5.69 -14.34
N GLY A 54 -5.75 4.97 -13.43
CA GLY A 54 -5.84 3.51 -13.41
C GLY A 54 -5.01 2.83 -12.33
N VAL A 55 -5.01 1.50 -12.34
CA VAL A 55 -4.28 0.65 -11.38
C VAL A 55 -3.18 -0.12 -12.09
N PHE A 56 -1.97 0.03 -11.59
CA PHE A 56 -0.77 -0.69 -11.99
C PHE A 56 -0.56 -1.86 -11.02
N TRP A 57 -0.97 -3.07 -11.44
CA TRP A 57 -0.84 -4.25 -10.59
C TRP A 57 0.32 -5.13 -11.07
N HIS A 58 1.40 -5.12 -10.32
CA HIS A 58 2.54 -6.00 -10.49
C HIS A 58 2.86 -6.70 -9.17
N THR A 59 3.03 -8.01 -9.19
CA THR A 59 3.28 -8.82 -7.99
C THR A 59 4.52 -8.35 -7.21
N GLN A 60 4.62 -8.74 -5.96
CA GLN A 60 5.80 -8.46 -5.14
C GLN A 60 7.05 -9.09 -5.78
N GLY A 61 8.20 -8.39 -5.68
CA GLY A 61 9.44 -8.83 -6.31
C GLY A 61 9.60 -8.48 -7.79
N SER A 62 8.56 -7.99 -8.47
CA SER A 62 8.59 -7.60 -9.89
C SER A 62 9.36 -6.30 -10.19
N GLY A 63 9.87 -5.61 -9.17
CA GLY A 63 10.58 -4.33 -9.32
C GLY A 63 9.64 -3.10 -9.43
N LYS A 64 8.46 -3.15 -8.83
CA LYS A 64 7.44 -2.08 -8.84
C LYS A 64 8.01 -0.70 -8.50
N SER A 65 8.86 -0.60 -7.46
CA SER A 65 9.49 0.67 -7.06
C SER A 65 10.33 1.31 -8.17
N LEU A 66 11.03 0.50 -8.98
CA LEU A 66 11.74 0.98 -10.16
C LEU A 66 10.77 1.39 -11.28
N SER A 67 9.68 0.66 -11.46
CA SER A 67 8.63 1.06 -12.41
C SER A 67 8.04 2.43 -12.06
N MET A 68 7.85 2.71 -10.76
CA MET A 68 7.41 4.02 -10.28
C MET A 68 8.43 5.13 -10.58
N VAL A 69 9.72 4.86 -10.44
CA VAL A 69 10.79 5.80 -10.81
C VAL A 69 10.80 6.07 -12.32
N PHE A 70 10.72 5.02 -13.15
CA PHE A 70 10.64 5.16 -14.61
C PHE A 70 9.39 5.95 -15.01
N TYR A 71 8.26 5.62 -14.43
CA TYR A 71 7.01 6.31 -14.68
C TYR A 71 7.11 7.80 -14.30
N ALA A 72 7.63 8.13 -13.12
CA ALA A 72 7.81 9.51 -12.68
C ALA A 72 8.69 10.32 -13.63
N HIS A 73 9.78 9.74 -14.11
CA HIS A 73 10.68 10.40 -15.05
C HIS A 73 9.99 10.72 -16.39
N TYR A 74 9.42 9.70 -17.03
CA TYR A 74 8.79 9.89 -18.35
C TYR A 74 7.49 10.67 -18.29
N LEU A 75 6.79 10.64 -17.16
CA LEU A 75 5.61 11.46 -16.96
C LEU A 75 5.92 12.95 -16.96
N GLN A 76 7.10 13.34 -16.46
CA GLN A 76 7.55 14.74 -16.49
C GLN A 76 7.75 15.26 -17.90
N GLU A 77 8.24 14.40 -18.81
CA GLU A 77 8.37 14.76 -20.22
C GLU A 77 7.00 14.76 -20.93
N ALA A 78 6.13 13.81 -20.59
CA ALA A 78 4.84 13.61 -21.24
C ALA A 78 3.77 14.66 -20.87
N LEU A 79 3.87 15.28 -19.67
CA LEU A 79 2.90 16.22 -19.12
C LEU A 79 3.50 17.59 -18.74
N GLU A 80 4.59 17.99 -19.39
CA GLU A 80 5.22 19.31 -19.17
C GLU A 80 5.57 19.57 -17.69
N SER A 81 6.23 18.59 -17.06
CA SER A 81 6.71 18.67 -15.69
C SER A 81 5.60 18.84 -14.62
N PRO A 82 4.67 17.90 -14.47
CA PRO A 82 3.68 17.95 -13.41
C PRO A 82 4.34 17.83 -12.02
N THR A 83 3.64 18.26 -10.99
CA THR A 83 4.01 17.94 -9.61
C THR A 83 3.54 16.53 -9.28
N ILE A 84 4.45 15.66 -8.86
CA ILE A 84 4.14 14.29 -8.48
C ILE A 84 4.07 14.21 -6.95
N VAL A 85 2.94 13.71 -6.42
CA VAL A 85 2.76 13.44 -5.00
C VAL A 85 2.73 11.92 -4.82
N VAL A 86 3.72 11.37 -4.15
CA VAL A 86 3.81 9.93 -3.84
C VAL A 86 3.23 9.71 -2.45
N ILE A 87 2.17 8.91 -2.37
CA ILE A 87 1.51 8.58 -1.11
C ILE A 87 1.84 7.14 -0.74
N THR A 88 2.34 6.96 0.48
CA THR A 88 2.64 5.66 1.07
C THR A 88 1.75 5.40 2.29
N ASP A 89 1.55 4.14 2.64
CA ASP A 89 0.70 3.75 3.76
C ASP A 89 1.42 3.88 5.12
N ARG A 90 2.70 3.52 5.16
CA ARG A 90 3.51 3.47 6.39
C ARG A 90 4.84 4.19 6.24
N ASN A 91 5.31 4.75 7.33
CA ASN A 91 6.60 5.46 7.37
C ASN A 91 7.78 4.57 6.94
N ASP A 92 7.83 3.30 7.36
CA ASP A 92 8.92 2.37 6.99
C ASP A 92 8.97 2.09 5.48
N LEU A 93 7.80 1.94 4.84
CA LEU A 93 7.69 1.75 3.39
C LEU A 93 7.98 3.05 2.64
N ASP A 94 7.61 4.18 3.23
CA ASP A 94 7.92 5.50 2.73
C ASP A 94 9.44 5.69 2.62
N ASP A 95 10.20 5.36 3.67
CA ASP A 95 11.66 5.46 3.69
C ASP A 95 12.33 4.58 2.61
N GLN A 96 11.83 3.36 2.38
CA GLN A 96 12.36 2.46 1.34
C GLN A 96 12.11 3.01 -0.06
N LEU A 97 10.88 3.42 -0.36
CA LEU A 97 10.50 3.94 -1.65
C LEU A 97 11.15 5.30 -1.90
N TYR A 98 11.13 6.19 -0.90
CA TYR A 98 11.84 7.46 -0.93
C TYR A 98 13.34 7.26 -1.21
N GLY A 99 13.99 6.34 -0.49
CA GLY A 99 15.40 6.00 -0.69
C GLY A 99 15.68 5.50 -2.13
N GLN A 100 14.74 4.78 -2.75
CA GLN A 100 14.85 4.37 -4.14
C GLN A 100 14.81 5.58 -5.09
N PHE A 101 13.88 6.52 -4.88
CA PHE A 101 13.79 7.74 -5.67
C PHE A 101 14.99 8.68 -5.44
N ALA A 102 15.44 8.83 -4.21
CA ALA A 102 16.59 9.66 -3.86
C ALA A 102 17.89 9.17 -4.53
N ARG A 103 18.08 7.85 -4.60
CA ARG A 103 19.21 7.24 -5.34
C ARG A 103 19.13 7.47 -6.86
N CYS A 104 17.94 7.82 -7.37
CA CYS A 104 17.66 8.07 -8.77
C CYS A 104 17.59 9.56 -9.12
N LYS A 105 18.00 10.45 -8.21
CA LYS A 105 17.87 11.92 -8.39
C LYS A 105 18.44 12.45 -9.71
N ASP A 106 19.56 11.90 -10.16
CA ASP A 106 20.20 12.33 -11.40
C ASP A 106 19.36 11.95 -12.64
N PHE A 107 18.76 10.76 -12.62
CA PHE A 107 17.82 10.31 -13.65
C PHE A 107 16.53 11.12 -13.62
N LEU A 108 15.98 11.36 -12.42
CA LEU A 108 14.79 12.19 -12.22
C LEU A 108 15.05 13.69 -12.46
N ARG A 109 16.32 14.09 -12.54
CA ARG A 109 16.75 15.51 -12.66
C ARG A 109 16.21 16.39 -11.55
N GLN A 110 15.91 15.82 -10.40
CA GLN A 110 15.40 16.51 -9.22
C GLN A 110 15.57 15.65 -7.96
N THR A 111 15.64 16.33 -6.83
CA THR A 111 15.68 15.68 -5.52
C THR A 111 14.26 15.55 -4.99
N PRO A 112 13.78 14.33 -4.66
CA PRO A 112 12.51 14.16 -3.97
C PRO A 112 12.49 14.90 -2.64
N GLN A 113 11.33 15.40 -2.25
CA GLN A 113 11.13 16.09 -0.97
C GLN A 113 10.14 15.31 -0.12
N HIS A 114 10.35 15.31 1.20
CA HIS A 114 9.49 14.62 2.14
C HIS A 114 8.64 15.63 2.90
N ALA A 115 7.31 15.52 2.82
CA ALA A 115 6.41 16.37 3.59
C ALA A 115 6.37 15.89 5.05
N GLN A 116 6.72 16.75 5.98
CA GLN A 116 6.76 16.42 7.41
C GLN A 116 5.39 16.52 8.09
N SER A 117 4.54 17.41 7.58
CA SER A 117 3.19 17.67 8.09
C SER A 117 2.25 18.08 6.96
N ARG A 118 0.92 18.17 7.25
CA ARG A 118 -0.05 18.73 6.31
C ARG A 118 0.29 20.18 5.91
N THR A 119 0.68 21.01 6.87
CA THR A 119 1.08 22.39 6.60
C THR A 119 2.29 22.45 5.67
N HIS A 120 3.32 21.64 5.94
CA HIS A 120 4.49 21.54 5.07
C HIS A 120 4.13 21.03 3.67
N LEU A 121 3.21 20.06 3.55
CA LEU A 121 2.71 19.60 2.26
C LEU A 121 2.01 20.73 1.48
N LYS A 122 1.17 21.52 2.17
CA LYS A 122 0.51 22.71 1.58
C LYS A 122 1.54 23.74 1.08
N GLU A 123 2.58 24.02 1.86
CA GLU A 123 3.67 24.92 1.48
C GLU A 123 4.45 24.38 0.28
N LEU A 124 4.82 23.11 0.27
CA LEU A 124 5.52 22.47 -0.84
C LEU A 124 4.70 22.52 -2.15
N LEU A 125 3.39 22.43 -2.07
CA LEU A 125 2.50 22.54 -3.21
C LEU A 125 2.30 23.99 -3.65
N ALA A 126 2.19 24.94 -2.70
CA ALA A 126 1.96 26.36 -2.98
C ALA A 126 3.21 27.07 -3.56
N ASN A 127 4.39 26.70 -3.07
CA ASN A 127 5.66 27.32 -3.47
C ASN A 127 6.17 26.91 -4.85
N ARG A 128 5.41 26.10 -5.60
CA ARG A 128 5.77 25.68 -6.95
C ARG A 128 4.56 25.67 -7.87
N GLN A 129 4.75 26.08 -9.09
CA GLN A 129 3.70 26.05 -10.12
C GLN A 129 3.74 24.75 -10.94
N ALA A 130 4.90 24.14 -11.05
CA ALA A 130 5.14 22.91 -11.79
C ALA A 130 6.33 22.14 -11.21
N ASN A 131 6.52 20.90 -11.70
CA ASN A 131 7.62 20.02 -11.31
C ASN A 131 7.60 19.63 -9.82
N GLY A 132 8.50 18.77 -9.41
CA GLY A 132 8.68 18.32 -8.04
C GLY A 132 8.10 16.93 -7.78
N ILE A 133 8.81 16.19 -6.95
CA ILE A 133 8.36 14.89 -6.43
C ILE A 133 8.29 15.05 -4.90
N ILE A 134 7.09 14.90 -4.36
CA ILE A 134 6.80 15.09 -2.93
C ILE A 134 6.32 13.78 -2.36
N PHE A 135 7.02 13.26 -1.36
CA PHE A 135 6.61 12.09 -0.60
C PHE A 135 5.78 12.49 0.62
N THR A 136 4.74 11.75 0.87
CA THR A 136 3.86 11.96 2.02
C THR A 136 3.16 10.65 2.41
N THR A 137 2.69 10.57 3.66
CA THR A 137 1.88 9.45 4.12
C THR A 137 0.41 9.85 4.19
N MET A 138 -0.50 8.87 4.14
CA MET A 138 -1.94 9.11 4.22
C MET A 138 -2.38 9.87 5.47
N GLN A 139 -1.72 9.65 6.59
CA GLN A 139 -2.03 10.29 7.87
C GLN A 139 -1.85 11.81 7.86
N LYS A 140 -1.11 12.34 6.87
CA LYS A 140 -0.92 13.80 6.72
C LYS A 140 -2.07 14.49 5.98
N PHE A 141 -3.04 13.70 5.48
CA PHE A 141 -4.30 14.22 4.97
C PHE A 141 -5.35 14.17 6.07
N GLU A 142 -5.51 15.26 6.79
CA GLU A 142 -6.52 15.37 7.84
C GLU A 142 -7.87 15.80 7.26
N GLU A 143 -8.96 15.53 7.99
CA GLU A 143 -10.30 16.05 7.69
C GLU A 143 -10.32 17.57 7.89
N SER A 144 -9.96 18.33 6.89
CA SER A 144 -10.12 19.78 6.88
C SER A 144 -10.91 20.19 5.65
N GLY A 145 -11.85 21.09 5.80
CA GLY A 145 -12.74 21.52 4.71
C GLY A 145 -12.05 22.29 3.57
N GLU A 146 -10.75 22.58 3.68
CA GLU A 146 -10.02 23.34 2.64
C GLU A 146 -9.09 22.42 1.82
N PRO A 147 -9.13 22.52 0.48
CA PRO A 147 -8.19 21.84 -0.39
C PRO A 147 -6.73 22.29 -0.11
N LEU A 148 -5.80 21.36 -0.22
CA LEU A 148 -4.36 21.66 -0.19
C LEU A 148 -3.92 22.39 -1.46
N SER A 149 -4.52 22.02 -2.59
CA SER A 149 -4.27 22.66 -3.87
C SER A 149 -5.38 22.34 -4.85
N GLU A 150 -5.81 23.32 -5.64
CA GLU A 150 -6.77 23.16 -6.74
C GLU A 150 -6.11 22.98 -8.11
N ARG A 151 -4.80 22.84 -8.13
CA ARG A 151 -4.03 22.69 -9.37
C ARG A 151 -4.38 21.39 -10.09
N ARG A 152 -4.45 21.46 -11.43
CA ARG A 152 -4.71 20.30 -12.30
C ARG A 152 -3.46 19.53 -12.70
N ASN A 153 -2.27 20.15 -12.61
CA ASN A 153 -1.00 19.52 -12.97
C ASN A 153 -0.35 18.79 -11.77
N ILE A 154 -1.17 18.16 -10.96
CA ILE A 154 -0.73 17.30 -9.86
C ILE A 154 -1.10 15.86 -10.19
N ILE A 155 -0.11 14.97 -10.12
CA ILE A 155 -0.31 13.53 -10.28
C ILE A 155 -0.04 12.85 -8.94
N VAL A 156 -1.04 12.16 -8.42
CA VAL A 156 -0.95 11.40 -7.18
C VAL A 156 -0.65 9.93 -7.51
N MET A 157 0.50 9.46 -7.05
CA MET A 157 0.92 8.06 -7.12
C MET A 157 0.71 7.42 -5.75
N ALA A 158 -0.27 6.55 -5.63
CA ALA A 158 -0.54 5.83 -4.39
C ALA A 158 0.11 4.44 -4.42
N ASP A 159 1.04 4.18 -3.49
CA ASP A 159 1.56 2.83 -3.29
C ASP A 159 0.62 2.01 -2.41
N GLU A 160 0.65 0.69 -2.57
CA GLU A 160 -0.25 -0.27 -1.90
C GLU A 160 -1.75 0.08 -2.02
N ALA A 161 -2.17 0.49 -3.24
CA ALA A 161 -3.51 0.99 -3.53
C ALA A 161 -4.67 0.02 -3.19
N HIS A 162 -4.36 -1.27 -2.92
CA HIS A 162 -5.35 -2.28 -2.53
C HIS A 162 -5.83 -2.17 -1.08
N ARG A 163 -5.19 -1.37 -0.25
CA ARG A 163 -5.54 -1.31 1.18
C ARG A 163 -6.89 -0.65 1.39
N SER A 164 -7.66 -1.21 2.32
CA SER A 164 -9.05 -0.79 2.65
C SER A 164 -9.20 0.68 3.05
N GLN A 165 -8.09 1.36 3.30
CA GLN A 165 -8.05 2.78 3.66
C GLN A 165 -8.39 3.71 2.48
N TYR A 166 -8.34 3.20 1.22
CA TYR A 166 -8.67 3.97 0.02
C TYR A 166 -10.17 4.00 -0.34
N GLY A 167 -11.08 3.73 0.63
CA GLY A 167 -12.51 3.82 0.38
C GLY A 167 -13.01 5.25 0.16
N LEU A 168 -13.96 5.42 -0.76
CA LEU A 168 -14.69 6.69 -0.98
C LEU A 168 -15.95 6.80 -0.11
N THR A 169 -16.34 5.72 0.56
CA THR A 169 -17.59 5.64 1.30
C THR A 169 -17.47 6.22 2.70
N GLU A 170 -18.50 6.98 3.09
CA GLU A 170 -18.72 7.36 4.48
C GLU A 170 -19.38 6.19 5.22
N LYS A 171 -18.87 5.87 6.39
CA LYS A 171 -19.47 4.91 7.32
C LYS A 171 -19.89 5.64 8.58
N VAL A 172 -21.16 5.56 8.92
CA VAL A 172 -21.64 6.02 10.22
C VAL A 172 -21.43 4.87 11.21
N VAL A 173 -20.50 5.06 12.13
CA VAL A 173 -20.29 4.13 13.24
C VAL A 173 -21.02 4.70 14.45
N VAL A 174 -22.04 3.97 14.89
CA VAL A 174 -22.81 4.29 16.08
C VAL A 174 -22.15 3.60 17.26
N ARG A 175 -21.64 4.36 18.22
CA ARG A 175 -21.13 3.85 19.50
C ARG A 175 -22.08 4.26 20.62
N GLN A 176 -22.51 3.30 21.41
CA GLN A 176 -23.24 3.55 22.63
C GLN A 176 -22.21 3.77 23.75
N LYS A 177 -22.27 4.90 24.41
CA LYS A 177 -21.45 5.20 25.58
C LYS A 177 -22.00 4.47 26.82
N GLU A 178 -21.18 4.28 27.84
CA GLU A 178 -21.57 3.63 29.10
C GLU A 178 -22.71 4.36 29.85
N ASP A 179 -22.93 5.62 29.53
CA ASP A 179 -24.02 6.48 30.05
C ASP A 179 -25.33 6.35 29.24
N GLY A 180 -25.38 5.50 28.23
CA GLY A 180 -26.55 5.27 27.38
C GLY A 180 -26.73 6.28 26.23
N GLU A 181 -25.89 7.30 26.13
CA GLU A 181 -25.91 8.20 24.99
C GLU A 181 -25.36 7.52 23.72
N VAL A 182 -26.03 7.73 22.60
CA VAL A 182 -25.66 7.20 21.31
C VAL A 182 -24.87 8.26 20.54
N GLU A 183 -23.57 8.03 20.36
CA GLU A 183 -22.70 8.87 19.55
C GLU A 183 -22.55 8.27 18.14
N ALA A 184 -23.09 8.97 17.15
CA ALA A 184 -22.88 8.60 15.74
C ALA A 184 -21.66 9.35 15.20
N LYS A 185 -20.59 8.63 14.91
CA LYS A 185 -19.38 9.18 14.29
C LYS A 185 -19.34 8.77 12.82
N THR A 186 -19.34 9.76 11.93
CA THR A 186 -19.12 9.52 10.50
C THR A 186 -17.63 9.31 10.27
N ILE A 187 -17.26 8.14 9.75
CA ILE A 187 -15.89 7.85 9.32
C ILE A 187 -15.85 8.03 7.81
N ILE A 188 -15.12 9.03 7.37
CA ILE A 188 -14.88 9.30 5.95
C ILE A 188 -13.69 8.44 5.49
N GLY A 189 -13.83 7.77 4.34
CA GLY A 189 -12.75 6.98 3.77
C GLY A 189 -11.55 7.86 3.38
N THR A 190 -10.35 7.40 3.68
CA THR A 190 -9.10 8.17 3.44
C THR A 190 -8.93 8.61 1.99
N ALA A 191 -9.37 7.79 1.02
CA ALA A 191 -9.32 8.17 -0.39
C ALA A 191 -10.18 9.40 -0.71
N ARG A 192 -11.32 9.54 -0.04
CA ARG A 192 -12.15 10.72 -0.18
C ARG A 192 -11.47 11.95 0.39
N ILE A 193 -10.89 11.83 1.58
CA ILE A 193 -10.13 12.94 2.22
C ILE A 193 -8.99 13.40 1.31
N ILE A 194 -8.26 12.47 0.70
CA ILE A 194 -7.18 12.79 -0.24
C ILE A 194 -7.74 13.48 -1.49
N ARG A 195 -8.84 12.98 -2.06
CA ARG A 195 -9.48 13.60 -3.23
C ARG A 195 -10.02 14.98 -2.92
N ASP A 196 -10.65 15.17 -1.79
CA ASP A 196 -11.17 16.48 -1.35
C ASP A 196 -10.02 17.48 -1.10
N SER A 197 -8.86 16.97 -0.65
CA SER A 197 -7.66 17.79 -0.47
C SER A 197 -6.95 18.17 -1.79
N LEU A 198 -7.08 17.35 -2.83
CA LEU A 198 -6.50 17.58 -4.18
C LEU A 198 -7.55 17.29 -5.26
N PRO A 199 -8.64 18.08 -5.35
CA PRO A 199 -9.84 17.76 -6.12
C PRO A 199 -9.61 17.64 -7.62
N ASN A 200 -8.64 18.35 -8.16
CA ASN A 200 -8.34 18.38 -9.59
C ASN A 200 -7.10 17.53 -9.98
N ALA A 201 -6.53 16.80 -9.05
CA ALA A 201 -5.37 15.94 -9.32
C ALA A 201 -5.78 14.68 -10.08
N THR A 202 -4.82 14.09 -10.80
CA THR A 202 -4.97 12.77 -11.41
C THR A 202 -4.35 11.70 -10.52
N TYR A 203 -5.05 10.59 -10.34
CA TYR A 203 -4.70 9.53 -9.39
C TYR A 203 -4.35 8.25 -10.11
N ILE A 204 -3.21 7.66 -9.78
CA ILE A 204 -2.78 6.34 -10.22
C ILE A 204 -2.41 5.47 -9.03
N GLY A 205 -2.91 4.23 -8.99
CA GLY A 205 -2.62 3.27 -7.93
C GLY A 205 -1.57 2.26 -8.35
N PHE A 206 -0.62 1.98 -7.47
CA PHE A 206 0.36 0.89 -7.60
C PHE A 206 0.08 -0.15 -6.53
N THR A 207 0.08 -1.43 -6.90
CA THR A 207 -0.17 -2.51 -5.95
C THR A 207 0.55 -3.79 -6.32
N GLY A 208 1.00 -4.55 -5.31
CA GLY A 208 1.52 -5.91 -5.47
C GLY A 208 0.46 -6.99 -5.25
N THR A 209 -0.70 -6.63 -4.72
CA THR A 209 -1.76 -7.57 -4.36
C THR A 209 -2.94 -7.44 -5.32
N PRO A 210 -3.52 -8.57 -5.78
CA PRO A 210 -4.71 -8.53 -6.62
C PRO A 210 -5.88 -7.91 -5.86
N ILE A 211 -6.56 -7.00 -6.52
CA ILE A 211 -7.79 -6.41 -5.98
C ILE A 211 -8.91 -7.40 -6.24
N SER A 212 -9.53 -7.89 -5.16
CA SER A 212 -10.66 -8.83 -5.31
C SER A 212 -11.81 -8.16 -6.06
N SER A 213 -12.65 -8.96 -6.73
CA SER A 213 -13.85 -8.47 -7.41
C SER A 213 -14.85 -7.79 -6.46
N LYS A 214 -14.69 -8.01 -5.14
CA LYS A 214 -15.48 -7.36 -4.08
C LYS A 214 -14.94 -5.97 -3.71
N ASP A 215 -13.70 -5.64 -4.05
CA ASP A 215 -13.11 -4.35 -3.77
C ASP A 215 -13.39 -3.36 -4.91
N ARG A 216 -14.63 -2.94 -5.00
CA ARG A 216 -15.04 -1.88 -5.93
C ARG A 216 -14.38 -0.54 -5.60
N SER A 217 -13.98 -0.34 -4.35
CA SER A 217 -13.50 0.96 -3.87
C SER A 217 -12.21 1.41 -4.56
N THR A 218 -11.26 0.51 -4.80
CA THR A 218 -10.00 0.88 -5.48
C THR A 218 -10.23 1.30 -6.93
N ARG A 219 -11.13 0.61 -7.66
CA ARG A 219 -11.49 0.99 -9.03
C ARG A 219 -12.28 2.30 -9.08
N GLU A 220 -13.10 2.57 -8.09
CA GLU A 220 -13.82 3.84 -7.98
C GLU A 220 -12.87 5.02 -7.79
N VAL A 221 -11.76 4.81 -7.08
CA VAL A 221 -10.75 5.85 -6.82
C VAL A 221 -9.81 6.05 -8.01
N PHE A 222 -9.23 4.97 -8.52
CA PHE A 222 -8.12 5.03 -9.47
C PHE A 222 -8.53 4.72 -10.91
N GLY A 223 -9.64 4.04 -11.13
CA GLY A 223 -10.05 3.51 -12.44
C GLY A 223 -9.68 2.05 -12.64
N ASP A 224 -9.76 1.58 -13.89
CA ASP A 224 -9.48 0.19 -14.26
C ASP A 224 -8.00 -0.17 -14.22
N TYR A 225 -7.70 -1.46 -14.32
CA TYR A 225 -6.32 -1.93 -14.46
C TYR A 225 -5.67 -1.42 -15.75
N ILE A 226 -4.48 -0.85 -15.60
CA ILE A 226 -3.62 -0.42 -16.72
C ILE A 226 -2.83 -1.60 -17.24
N ASP A 227 -2.23 -2.33 -16.32
CA ASP A 227 -1.38 -3.49 -16.60
C ASP A 227 -1.42 -4.47 -15.43
N ILE A 228 -1.32 -5.75 -15.77
CA ILE A 228 -1.31 -6.85 -14.80
C ILE A 228 -0.08 -7.70 -15.08
N TYR A 229 0.75 -7.85 -14.06
CA TYR A 229 1.87 -8.79 -14.04
C TYR A 229 1.78 -9.62 -12.78
N ASP A 230 1.10 -10.74 -12.88
CA ASP A 230 0.77 -11.59 -11.75
C ASP A 230 1.93 -12.51 -11.31
N MET A 231 1.71 -13.26 -10.24
CA MET A 231 2.73 -14.16 -9.70
C MET A 231 3.06 -15.31 -10.68
N THR A 232 2.08 -15.80 -11.43
CA THR A 232 2.30 -16.90 -12.40
C THR A 232 3.26 -16.45 -13.49
N GLN A 233 2.99 -15.31 -14.09
CA GLN A 233 3.84 -14.73 -15.12
C GLN A 233 5.22 -14.36 -14.58
N ALA A 234 5.30 -13.85 -13.35
CA ALA A 234 6.56 -13.49 -12.71
C ALA A 234 7.45 -14.72 -12.42
N VAL A 235 6.85 -15.86 -12.09
CA VAL A 235 7.57 -17.14 -11.93
C VAL A 235 8.02 -17.69 -13.28
N GLU A 236 7.16 -17.68 -14.29
CA GLU A 236 7.51 -18.12 -15.64
C GLU A 236 8.68 -17.32 -16.24
N ASP A 237 8.70 -16.01 -15.99
CA ASP A 237 9.77 -15.13 -16.43
C ASP A 237 11.05 -15.22 -15.56
N GLY A 238 11.00 -15.95 -14.44
CA GLY A 238 12.11 -16.06 -13.49
C GLY A 238 12.35 -14.78 -12.67
N ALA A 239 11.40 -13.85 -12.65
CA ALA A 239 11.48 -12.62 -11.85
C ALA A 239 11.24 -12.90 -10.37
N THR A 240 10.44 -13.91 -10.05
CA THR A 240 10.19 -14.39 -8.69
C THR A 240 10.34 -15.91 -8.62
N ARG A 241 10.40 -16.44 -7.41
CA ARG A 241 10.41 -17.88 -7.18
C ARG A 241 8.99 -18.39 -6.89
N PRO A 242 8.66 -19.63 -7.28
CA PRO A 242 7.39 -20.22 -6.89
C PRO A 242 7.32 -20.35 -5.37
N VAL A 243 6.15 -20.08 -4.82
CA VAL A 243 5.85 -20.28 -3.41
C VAL A 243 5.13 -21.62 -3.28
N TYR A 244 5.73 -22.53 -2.52
CA TYR A 244 5.11 -23.80 -2.17
C TYR A 244 4.45 -23.64 -0.81
N TYR A 245 3.17 -23.94 -0.76
CA TYR A 245 2.41 -23.91 0.48
C TYR A 245 2.26 -25.33 1.02
N GLU A 246 2.81 -25.58 2.20
CA GLU A 246 2.62 -26.80 2.96
C GLU A 246 1.78 -26.51 4.18
N SER A 247 0.56 -27.08 4.22
CA SER A 247 -0.32 -26.96 5.37
C SER A 247 0.06 -27.99 6.41
N ARG A 248 0.52 -27.55 7.57
CA ARG A 248 0.83 -28.41 8.71
C ARG A 248 -0.17 -28.15 9.82
N VAL A 249 -0.74 -29.22 10.34
CA VAL A 249 -1.72 -29.17 11.42
C VAL A 249 -1.04 -29.62 12.70
N ILE A 250 -0.89 -28.69 13.64
CA ILE A 250 -0.44 -29.00 15.00
C ILE A 250 -1.67 -29.33 15.83
N HIS A 251 -1.73 -30.55 16.38
CA HIS A 251 -2.77 -30.93 17.34
C HIS A 251 -2.43 -30.36 18.70
N LEU A 252 -3.13 -29.30 19.09
CA LEU A 252 -2.96 -28.67 20.39
C LEU A 252 -3.65 -29.52 21.44
N LYS A 253 -2.89 -30.06 22.37
CA LYS A 253 -3.41 -30.70 23.58
C LYS A 253 -3.35 -29.69 24.71
N LEU A 254 -4.49 -29.14 25.06
CA LEU A 254 -4.63 -28.40 26.33
C LEU A 254 -4.69 -29.43 27.46
N ASP A 255 -3.95 -29.20 28.56
CA ASP A 255 -4.13 -29.96 29.77
C ASP A 255 -5.46 -29.61 30.44
N GLU A 256 -6.06 -30.58 31.15
CA GLU A 256 -7.34 -30.39 31.80
C GLU A 256 -7.33 -29.24 32.82
N LYS A 257 -6.17 -28.92 33.42
CA LYS A 257 -6.03 -27.82 34.37
C LYS A 257 -6.15 -26.45 33.70
N THR A 258 -5.58 -26.29 32.51
CA THR A 258 -5.68 -25.05 31.72
C THR A 258 -7.11 -24.85 31.20
N LEU A 259 -7.79 -25.93 30.81
CA LEU A 259 -9.21 -25.87 30.44
C LEU A 259 -10.09 -25.44 31.62
N HIS A 260 -9.88 -26.01 32.82
CA HIS A 260 -10.63 -25.61 34.03
C HIS A 260 -10.35 -24.17 34.44
N LEU A 261 -9.12 -23.69 34.37
CA LEU A 261 -8.79 -22.29 34.67
C LEU A 261 -9.49 -21.31 33.69
N ILE A 262 -9.59 -21.66 32.45
CA ILE A 262 -10.32 -20.87 31.44
C ILE A 262 -11.82 -20.87 31.73
N ASP A 263 -12.39 -22.00 32.09
CA ASP A 263 -13.80 -22.10 32.45
C ASP A 263 -14.14 -21.35 33.75
N ASP A 264 -13.29 -21.45 34.79
CA ASP A 264 -13.46 -20.77 36.09
C ASP A 264 -13.34 -19.22 35.96
N GLU A 265 -12.35 -18.71 35.21
CA GLU A 265 -12.23 -17.28 34.93
C GLU A 265 -13.43 -16.76 34.13
N TYR A 266 -13.93 -17.61 33.26
CA TYR A 266 -15.06 -17.29 32.41
C TYR A 266 -16.38 -17.19 33.17
N ASP A 267 -16.63 -18.13 34.08
CA ASP A 267 -17.82 -18.13 34.92
C ASP A 267 -17.84 -16.93 35.88
N LEU A 268 -16.65 -16.48 36.34
CA LEU A 268 -16.49 -15.26 37.16
C LEU A 268 -16.82 -13.97 36.35
N MET A 269 -16.48 -13.90 35.08
CA MET A 269 -16.81 -12.76 34.20
C MET A 269 -18.26 -12.79 33.74
N ALA A 270 -18.89 -13.96 33.73
CA ALA A 270 -20.22 -14.19 33.17
C ALA A 270 -21.36 -13.89 34.14
N GLU A 271 -21.10 -13.73 35.46
CA GLU A 271 -22.15 -13.52 36.47
C GLU A 271 -23.06 -12.31 36.23
N ASN A 272 -22.68 -11.35 35.37
CA ASN A 272 -23.47 -10.15 35.10
C ASN A 272 -23.60 -9.76 33.59
N ALA A 273 -23.32 -10.64 32.65
CA ALA A 273 -23.31 -10.32 31.21
C ALA A 273 -24.38 -11.06 30.41
N ASP A 274 -24.80 -10.47 29.28
CA ASP A 274 -25.76 -11.09 28.37
C ASP A 274 -25.21 -12.41 27.79
N PRO A 275 -25.98 -13.52 27.82
CA PRO A 275 -25.57 -14.83 27.33
C PRO A 275 -24.97 -14.83 25.92
N TYR A 276 -25.44 -13.95 25.03
CA TYR A 276 -24.92 -13.84 23.65
C TYR A 276 -23.53 -13.20 23.59
N VAL A 277 -23.28 -12.21 24.44
CA VAL A 277 -21.95 -11.56 24.56
C VAL A 277 -20.94 -12.52 25.18
N ILE A 278 -21.37 -13.32 26.13
CA ILE A 278 -20.58 -14.38 26.78
C ILE A 278 -20.14 -15.42 25.75
N GLU A 279 -21.05 -15.94 24.95
CA GLU A 279 -20.76 -16.97 23.96
C GLU A 279 -19.81 -16.48 22.86
N LYS A 280 -19.96 -15.23 22.46
CA LYS A 280 -19.07 -14.58 21.47
C LYS A 280 -17.66 -14.35 22.04
N SER A 281 -17.56 -13.88 23.25
CA SER A 281 -16.28 -13.66 23.95
C SER A 281 -15.59 -14.99 24.29
N LYS A 282 -16.32 -16.04 24.68
CA LYS A 282 -15.82 -17.42 24.83
C LYS A 282 -15.10 -17.90 23.59
N LYS A 283 -15.67 -17.63 22.45
CA LYS A 283 -15.14 -18.05 21.17
C LYS A 283 -13.91 -17.26 20.72
N GLU A 284 -13.81 -16.00 21.08
CA GLU A 284 -12.75 -15.10 20.61
C GLU A 284 -11.53 -15.03 21.54
N LEU A 285 -11.70 -15.03 22.86
CA LEU A 285 -10.62 -14.84 23.84
C LEU A 285 -10.07 -16.14 24.44
N GLY A 286 -10.92 -17.08 24.81
CA GLY A 286 -10.48 -18.32 25.48
C GLY A 286 -9.75 -19.30 24.56
N GLN A 287 -9.97 -19.22 23.25
CA GLN A 287 -9.39 -20.18 22.31
C GLN A 287 -8.05 -19.75 21.71
N MET A 288 -7.75 -18.47 21.56
CA MET A 288 -6.54 -18.05 20.83
C MET A 288 -5.33 -17.75 21.72
N GLU A 289 -5.44 -16.90 22.70
CA GLU A 289 -4.24 -16.47 23.46
C GLU A 289 -3.70 -17.56 24.41
N ALA A 290 -4.56 -18.25 25.16
CA ALA A 290 -4.14 -19.30 26.09
C ALA A 290 -3.62 -20.55 25.37
N ILE A 291 -4.23 -20.90 24.20
CA ILE A 291 -3.84 -22.07 23.42
C ILE A 291 -2.56 -21.80 22.63
N LEU A 292 -2.46 -20.65 21.96
CA LEU A 292 -1.28 -20.29 21.17
C LEU A 292 -0.07 -19.93 22.00
N GLY A 293 -0.29 -19.38 23.23
CA GLY A 293 0.75 -18.99 24.16
C GLY A 293 1.24 -20.10 25.10
N ALA A 294 0.63 -21.28 25.08
CA ALA A 294 1.05 -22.38 25.95
C ALA A 294 2.46 -22.88 25.57
N ASP A 295 3.33 -23.05 26.57
CA ASP A 295 4.73 -23.49 26.37
C ASP A 295 4.84 -24.76 25.53
N GLN A 296 3.93 -25.71 25.68
CA GLN A 296 3.91 -26.97 24.94
C GLN A 296 3.56 -26.73 23.45
N THR A 297 2.65 -25.80 23.16
CA THR A 297 2.30 -25.41 21.78
C THR A 297 3.48 -24.75 21.07
N ILE A 298 4.12 -23.81 21.77
CA ILE A 298 5.29 -23.09 21.24
C ILE A 298 6.45 -24.07 20.98
N ARG A 299 6.71 -24.99 21.92
CA ARG A 299 7.75 -26.02 21.75
C ARG A 299 7.45 -26.91 20.54
N SER A 300 6.24 -27.43 20.42
CA SER A 300 5.85 -28.29 19.29
C SER A 300 5.99 -27.54 17.96
N LEU A 301 5.67 -26.24 17.91
CA LEU A 301 5.85 -25.40 16.73
C LEU A 301 7.33 -25.20 16.42
N VAL A 302 8.14 -24.92 17.42
CA VAL A 302 9.60 -24.73 17.26
C VAL A 302 10.25 -26.02 16.76
N ASP A 303 9.92 -27.17 17.35
CA ASP A 303 10.43 -28.47 16.96
C ASP A 303 10.06 -28.79 15.50
N ASP A 304 8.79 -28.56 15.09
CA ASP A 304 8.34 -28.76 13.71
C ASP A 304 9.07 -27.83 12.71
N ILE A 305 9.34 -26.58 13.11
CA ILE A 305 10.11 -25.65 12.28
C ILE A 305 11.56 -26.12 12.14
N LEU A 306 12.19 -26.51 13.24
CA LEU A 306 13.59 -26.98 13.21
C LEU A 306 13.73 -28.24 12.35
N ASP A 307 12.87 -29.24 12.56
CA ASP A 307 12.85 -30.48 11.76
C ASP A 307 12.63 -30.24 10.26
N HIS A 308 11.99 -29.12 9.90
CA HIS A 308 11.74 -28.79 8.52
C HIS A 308 12.94 -28.10 7.83
N TYR A 309 13.75 -27.37 8.59
CA TYR A 309 14.85 -26.58 8.05
C TYR A 309 16.24 -27.24 8.25
N GLU A 310 16.36 -28.35 8.98
CA GLU A 310 17.55 -29.22 9.03
C GLU A 310 17.54 -30.27 7.90
#